data_3cfc0cd18669158c9c5672c22fd48bf4
#
_entry.id   3cfc0cd18669158c9c5672c22fd48bf4
#
_cell.length_a   1.000
_cell.length_b   1.000
_cell.length_c   1.000
_cell.angle_alpha   90.00
_cell.angle_beta   90.00
_cell.angle_gamma   90.00
#
_symmetry.space_group_name_H-M   'P 1'
#
loop_
_entity.id
_entity.type
_entity.pdbx_description
1 polymer ?
#
loop_
_entity_poly.entity_id
_entity_poly.type
_entity_poly.pdbx_seq_one_letter_code
_entity_poly.pdbx_strand_id
1 'polypeptide(L)'
;MHRHLLSLTAAATLSLVLVSAALAAPVRSADLSGRSICWDNGSVSSYGAGGTYSNSMSGHGTWSMTAGGVHIHTDRYDYVASVQKLPDGTFHAVVPVAGINATGKYCK
;
A
#
# COMPACT_ATOMS: atom_id res chain seq x y z
N MET A 1 -1.69 23.71 -42.52
CA MET A 1 -1.90 22.36 -42.69
C MET A 1 -1.21 21.45 -41.75
N HIS A 2 0.03 21.64 -41.41
CA HIS A 2 0.73 20.68 -40.59
C HIS A 2 0.44 20.80 -39.11
N ARG A 3 -0.24 21.80 -38.72
CA ARG A 3 -0.45 22.05 -37.28
C ARG A 3 -1.24 20.99 -36.59
N HIS A 4 -2.10 20.27 -37.30
CA HIS A 4 -2.90 19.26 -36.65
C HIS A 4 -2.07 18.16 -36.04
N LEU A 5 -0.98 17.81 -36.65
CA LEU A 5 -0.12 16.73 -36.16
C LEU A 5 0.43 17.04 -34.77
N LEU A 6 0.80 18.28 -34.53
CA LEU A 6 1.32 18.69 -33.23
C LEU A 6 0.30 18.52 -32.13
N SER A 7 -0.94 18.86 -32.42
CA SER A 7 -2.00 18.71 -31.44
C SER A 7 -2.21 17.27 -31.03
N LEU A 8 -2.17 16.35 -31.98
CA LEU A 8 -2.35 14.94 -31.69
C LEU A 8 -1.24 14.41 -30.78
N THR A 9 -0.02 14.87 -31.00
CA THR A 9 1.09 14.43 -30.16
C THR A 9 0.90 14.85 -28.72
N ALA A 10 0.46 16.06 -28.48
CA ALA A 10 0.23 16.55 -27.12
C ALA A 10 -0.84 15.74 -26.40
N ALA A 11 -1.91 15.38 -27.10
CA ALA A 11 -2.98 14.59 -26.52
C ALA A 11 -2.49 13.22 -26.08
N ALA A 12 -1.65 12.58 -26.88
CA ALA A 12 -1.11 11.26 -26.54
C ALA A 12 -0.27 11.31 -25.26
N THR A 13 0.50 12.35 -25.08
CA THR A 13 1.33 12.50 -23.88
C THR A 13 0.49 12.60 -22.64
N LEU A 14 -0.59 13.36 -22.66
CA LEU A 14 -1.48 13.49 -21.51
C LEU A 14 -2.12 12.16 -21.13
N SER A 15 -2.50 11.36 -22.10
CA SER A 15 -3.09 10.06 -21.86
C SER A 15 -2.14 9.15 -21.08
N LEU A 16 -0.86 9.15 -21.40
CA LEU A 16 0.13 8.34 -20.70
C LEU A 16 0.24 8.73 -19.23
N VAL A 17 0.23 10.01 -18.92
CA VAL A 17 0.31 10.47 -17.55
C VAL A 17 -0.88 9.97 -16.73
N LEU A 18 -2.08 10.04 -17.28
CA LEU A 18 -3.28 9.58 -16.58
C LEU A 18 -3.24 8.08 -16.30
N VAL A 19 -2.77 7.28 -17.25
CA VAL A 19 -2.66 5.83 -17.06
C VAL A 19 -1.70 5.52 -15.92
N SER A 20 -0.55 6.19 -15.85
CA SER A 20 0.41 5.98 -14.76
C SER A 20 -0.20 6.28 -13.40
N ALA A 21 -0.93 7.37 -13.27
CA ALA A 21 -1.54 7.76 -12.02
C ALA A 21 -2.60 6.76 -11.54
N ALA A 22 -3.27 6.06 -12.46
CA ALA A 22 -4.33 5.12 -12.13
C ALA A 22 -3.82 3.75 -11.68
N LEU A 23 -2.52 3.46 -11.78
CA LEU A 23 -2.00 2.12 -11.47
C LEU A 23 -1.79 1.88 -9.97
N ALA A 24 -1.51 2.91 -9.18
CA ALA A 24 -1.40 2.77 -7.74
C ALA A 24 -2.81 2.67 -7.14
N ALA A 25 -3.01 1.73 -6.22
CA ALA A 25 -4.34 1.49 -5.65
C ALA A 25 -4.24 1.14 -4.16
N PRO A 26 -5.27 1.48 -3.35
CA PRO A 26 -5.33 1.02 -1.97
C PRO A 26 -5.32 -0.50 -1.93
N VAL A 27 -4.65 -1.07 -0.92
CA VAL A 27 -4.68 -2.53 -0.74
C VAL A 27 -6.10 -2.99 -0.41
N ARG A 28 -6.37 -4.23 -0.78
CA ARG A 28 -7.60 -4.92 -0.42
C ARG A 28 -7.29 -6.04 0.54
N SER A 29 -8.32 -6.55 1.21
CA SER A 29 -8.16 -7.66 2.13
C SER A 29 -7.44 -8.84 1.49
N ALA A 30 -7.77 -9.15 0.24
CA ALA A 30 -7.15 -10.27 -0.48
C ALA A 30 -5.64 -10.08 -0.70
N ASP A 31 -5.15 -8.85 -0.71
CA ASP A 31 -3.71 -8.59 -0.86
C ASP A 31 -2.93 -8.92 0.41
N LEU A 32 -3.59 -8.89 1.56
CA LEU A 32 -2.94 -9.04 2.86
C LEU A 32 -3.22 -10.39 3.52
N SER A 33 -4.42 -10.92 3.37
CA SER A 33 -4.89 -12.10 4.10
C SER A 33 -3.99 -13.31 3.84
N GLY A 34 -3.44 -13.88 4.91
CA GLY A 34 -2.54 -15.00 4.82
C GLY A 34 -1.14 -14.66 4.32
N ARG A 35 -0.77 -13.38 4.27
CA ARG A 35 0.50 -12.94 3.69
C ARG A 35 1.36 -12.19 4.71
N SER A 36 2.66 -12.17 4.43
CA SER A 36 3.62 -11.38 5.21
C SER A 36 4.31 -10.37 4.30
N ILE A 37 4.49 -9.16 4.83
CA ILE A 37 5.18 -8.07 4.12
C ILE A 37 6.45 -7.73 4.89
N CYS A 38 7.56 -7.70 4.17
CA CYS A 38 8.85 -7.26 4.67
C CYS A 38 9.04 -5.79 4.33
N TRP A 39 9.13 -4.94 5.35
CA TRP A 39 9.24 -3.48 5.21
C TRP A 39 10.68 -3.02 5.21
N ASP A 40 10.95 -1.90 4.55
CA ASP A 40 12.30 -1.33 4.45
C ASP A 40 12.82 -0.77 5.78
N ASN A 41 11.97 -0.64 6.79
CA ASN A 41 12.40 -0.28 8.14
C ASN A 41 12.89 -1.49 8.96
N GLY A 42 12.95 -2.67 8.34
CA GLY A 42 13.40 -3.88 8.99
C GLY A 42 12.30 -4.69 9.67
N SER A 43 11.07 -4.19 9.72
CA SER A 43 9.98 -4.94 10.34
C SER A 43 9.31 -5.88 9.36
N VAL A 44 8.65 -6.91 9.91
CA VAL A 44 7.85 -7.86 9.14
C VAL A 44 6.45 -7.87 9.72
N SER A 45 5.46 -7.62 8.85
CA SER A 45 4.05 -7.71 9.21
C SER A 45 3.45 -8.99 8.66
N SER A 46 2.76 -9.75 9.51
CA SER A 46 2.05 -10.96 9.10
C SER A 46 0.56 -10.79 9.35
N TYR A 47 -0.23 -10.95 8.30
CA TYR A 47 -1.67 -10.73 8.30
C TYR A 47 -2.37 -12.08 8.19
N GLY A 48 -2.84 -12.60 9.31
CA GLY A 48 -3.54 -13.89 9.31
C GLY A 48 -4.89 -13.82 8.63
N ALA A 49 -5.28 -14.90 7.98
CA ALA A 49 -6.56 -14.97 7.26
C ALA A 49 -7.77 -14.77 8.17
N GLY A 50 -7.64 -15.10 9.44
CA GLY A 50 -8.71 -14.93 10.43
C GLY A 50 -8.70 -13.58 11.14
N GLY A 51 -7.88 -12.61 10.71
CA GLY A 51 -7.80 -11.30 11.32
C GLY A 51 -6.73 -11.15 12.39
N THR A 52 -5.89 -12.15 12.59
CA THR A 52 -4.73 -12.03 13.48
C THR A 52 -3.62 -11.24 12.82
N TYR A 53 -2.83 -10.56 13.62
CA TYR A 53 -1.74 -9.73 13.14
C TYR A 53 -0.52 -9.90 14.03
N SER A 54 0.66 -9.86 13.42
CA SER A 54 1.90 -9.72 14.17
C SER A 54 2.87 -8.87 13.40
N ASN A 55 3.71 -8.15 14.14
CA ASN A 55 4.78 -7.37 13.56
C ASN A 55 6.00 -7.48 14.46
N SER A 56 7.17 -7.67 13.86
CA SER A 56 8.40 -7.92 14.61
C SER A 56 8.79 -6.76 15.53
N MET A 57 8.25 -5.57 15.31
CA MET A 57 8.56 -4.39 16.14
C MET A 57 7.38 -3.96 17.02
N SER A 58 6.14 -4.14 16.56
CA SER A 58 4.97 -3.61 17.27
C SER A 58 4.13 -4.65 18.02
N GLY A 59 4.49 -5.95 17.92
CA GLY A 59 3.83 -6.99 18.70
C GLY A 59 2.70 -7.69 17.99
N HIS A 60 1.81 -8.30 18.77
CA HIS A 60 0.72 -9.13 18.28
C HIS A 60 -0.62 -8.45 18.48
N GLY A 61 -1.58 -8.77 17.63
CA GLY A 61 -2.91 -8.24 17.74
C GLY A 61 -3.83 -8.67 16.62
N THR A 62 -4.60 -7.72 16.10
CA THR A 62 -5.58 -7.96 15.06
C THR A 62 -5.46 -6.94 13.94
N TRP A 63 -5.96 -7.29 12.77
CA TRP A 63 -6.07 -6.38 11.64
C TRP A 63 -7.44 -6.50 11.00
N SER A 64 -7.90 -5.40 10.41
CA SER A 64 -9.14 -5.38 9.63
C SER A 64 -9.09 -4.25 8.62
N MET A 65 -9.89 -4.36 7.57
CA MET A 65 -10.02 -3.29 6.59
C MET A 65 -11.06 -2.28 7.05
N THR A 66 -10.74 -1.01 6.87
CA THR A 66 -11.66 0.10 7.15
C THR A 66 -11.69 1.04 5.95
N ALA A 67 -12.58 2.02 5.97
CA ALA A 67 -12.65 3.01 4.90
C ALA A 67 -11.36 3.83 4.76
N GLY A 68 -10.65 4.03 5.87
CA GLY A 68 -9.40 4.81 5.86
C GLY A 68 -8.15 4.00 5.60
N GLY A 69 -8.24 2.68 5.51
CA GLY A 69 -7.09 1.80 5.30
C GLY A 69 -7.14 0.55 6.15
N VAL A 70 -5.97 0.11 6.60
CA VAL A 70 -5.82 -1.10 7.40
C VAL A 70 -5.78 -0.73 8.86
N HIS A 71 -6.78 -1.15 9.62
CA HIS A 71 -6.78 -0.94 11.07
C HIS A 71 -5.94 -2.02 11.74
N ILE A 72 -4.99 -1.60 12.53
CA ILE A 72 -4.08 -2.49 13.26
C ILE A 72 -4.16 -2.16 14.73
N HIS A 73 -4.44 -3.20 15.53
CA HIS A 73 -4.48 -3.10 16.97
C HIS A 73 -3.54 -4.15 17.55
N THR A 74 -2.54 -3.71 18.27
CA THR A 74 -1.61 -4.59 18.98
C THR A 74 -1.63 -4.27 20.47
N ASP A 75 -0.85 -5.01 21.24
CA ASP A 75 -0.69 -4.73 22.66
C ASP A 75 -0.02 -3.37 22.94
N ARG A 76 0.58 -2.75 21.93
CA ARG A 76 1.27 -1.47 22.05
C ARG A 76 0.65 -0.33 21.28
N TYR A 77 -0.02 -0.61 20.18
CA TYR A 77 -0.47 0.41 19.24
C TYR A 77 -1.87 0.15 18.74
N ASP A 78 -2.54 1.23 18.38
CA ASP A 78 -3.84 1.18 17.70
C ASP A 78 -3.85 2.30 16.66
N TYR A 79 -3.82 1.94 15.38
CA TYR A 79 -3.79 2.94 14.31
C TYR A 79 -4.38 2.40 13.01
N VAL A 80 -4.65 3.32 12.09
CA VAL A 80 -5.04 2.99 10.73
C VAL A 80 -3.90 3.35 9.79
N ALA A 81 -3.41 2.37 9.05
CA ALA A 81 -2.35 2.57 8.06
C ALA A 81 -2.97 2.74 6.68
N SER A 82 -2.56 3.78 5.97
CA SER A 82 -2.87 3.92 4.56
C SER A 82 -1.85 3.11 3.78
N VAL A 83 -2.29 2.02 3.15
CA VAL A 83 -1.40 1.13 2.41
C VAL A 83 -1.81 1.08 0.96
N GLN A 84 -0.87 1.39 0.08
CA GLN A 84 -1.06 1.37 -1.37
C GLN A 84 -0.30 0.20 -1.97
N LYS A 85 -0.89 -0.45 -2.96
CA LYS A 85 -0.20 -1.45 -3.76
C LYS A 85 0.24 -0.80 -5.06
N LEU A 86 1.52 -0.93 -5.38
CA LEU A 86 2.12 -0.30 -6.56
C LEU A 86 2.19 -1.30 -7.72
N PRO A 87 2.30 -0.81 -8.97
CA PRO A 87 2.30 -1.70 -10.15
C PRO A 87 3.43 -2.74 -10.15
N ASP A 88 4.55 -2.43 -9.52
CA ASP A 88 5.70 -3.33 -9.46
C ASP A 88 5.56 -4.42 -8.38
N GLY A 89 4.43 -4.47 -7.69
CA GLY A 89 4.17 -5.46 -6.64
C GLY A 89 4.66 -5.06 -5.27
N THR A 90 5.18 -3.86 -5.10
CA THR A 90 5.56 -3.35 -3.78
C THR A 90 4.38 -2.65 -3.11
N PHE A 91 4.55 -2.35 -1.82
CA PHE A 91 3.55 -1.67 -0.99
C PHE A 91 4.15 -0.42 -0.39
N HIS A 92 3.32 0.59 -0.19
CA HIS A 92 3.71 1.82 0.49
C HIS A 92 2.73 2.07 1.63
N ALA A 93 3.24 2.14 2.85
CA ALA A 93 2.43 2.34 4.05
C ALA A 93 2.75 3.68 4.70
N VAL A 94 1.70 4.41 5.05
CA VAL A 94 1.83 5.69 5.75
C VAL A 94 0.94 5.69 6.99
N VAL A 95 1.54 6.01 8.13
CA VAL A 95 0.84 6.22 9.39
C VAL A 95 1.34 7.54 9.96
N PRO A 96 0.73 8.68 9.60
CA PRO A 96 1.24 9.99 10.01
C PRO A 96 1.35 10.16 11.53
N VAL A 97 0.38 9.66 12.28
CA VAL A 97 0.37 9.79 13.74
C VAL A 97 1.54 9.05 14.40
N ALA A 98 2.06 8.01 13.75
CA ALA A 98 3.20 7.25 14.24
C ALA A 98 4.50 7.60 13.51
N GLY A 99 4.47 8.53 12.58
CA GLY A 99 5.64 8.91 11.79
C GLY A 99 6.12 7.81 10.86
N ILE A 100 5.26 6.88 10.47
CA ILE A 100 5.64 5.76 9.62
C ILE A 100 5.43 6.12 8.16
N ASN A 101 6.45 5.86 7.35
CA ASN A 101 6.42 5.98 5.90
C ASN A 101 7.37 4.89 5.39
N ALA A 102 6.82 3.77 4.96
CA ALA A 102 7.62 2.59 4.67
C ALA A 102 7.22 1.96 3.34
N THR A 103 8.19 1.38 2.67
CA THR A 103 7.98 0.59 1.47
C THR A 103 8.26 -0.88 1.79
N GLY A 104 7.46 -1.77 1.25
CA GLY A 104 7.62 -3.19 1.52
C GLY A 104 7.27 -4.04 0.31
N LYS A 105 7.50 -5.33 0.47
CA LYS A 105 7.15 -6.34 -0.53
C LYS A 105 6.80 -7.63 0.19
N TYR A 106 6.11 -8.53 -0.50
CA TYR A 106 5.87 -9.84 0.09
C TYR A 106 7.20 -10.48 0.47
N CYS A 107 7.26 -11.02 1.67
CA CYS A 107 8.40 -11.81 2.11
C CYS A 107 8.50 -13.10 1.31
N LYS A 108 9.71 -13.60 1.14
CA LYS A 108 9.92 -14.87 0.45
C LYS A 108 9.73 -16.06 1.37
#